data_c1d4d0c5f0f64ace69aeaa87ad56a2a4
#
_entry.id   c1d4d0c5f0f64ace69aeaa87ad56a2a4
#
_cell.length_a   1.000
_cell.length_b   1.000
_cell.length_c   1.000
_cell.angle_alpha   90.00
_cell.angle_beta   90.00
_cell.angle_gamma   90.00
#
_symmetry.space_group_name_H-M   'P 1'
#
loop_
_entity.id
_entity.type
_entity.pdbx_description
1 polymer ?
#
loop_
_entity_poly.entity_id
_entity_poly.type
_entity_poly.pdbx_seq_one_letter_code
_entity_poly.pdbx_strand_id
1 'polypeptide(L)'
;MRTGAVPGVVAKHLSVKNPKVLTLLGPGVVNKTCLMAYMSQFDSIDTIKIKGSSAASATAKEMERFIKEKYPQVSHIVLCGTDEEAVKDADIISEATSVEKRRWPVLKPEWIKPGCLIISSGTMDFSDYDFMVKDIRKIVDNYPMYEEYIEIYEEWDENGKRLSSGIPGMYYVNMVDDGKIERSEVTELGEILL
;
A
#
# COMPACT_ATOMS: atom_id res chain seq x y z
N MET A 1 -2.54 4.52 16.67
CA MET A 1 -3.28 5.65 16.04
C MET A 1 -2.42 6.52 15.12
N ARG A 2 -1.18 6.90 15.48
CA ARG A 2 -0.34 7.74 14.59
C ARG A 2 -0.09 7.12 13.21
N THR A 3 0.26 5.83 13.16
CA THR A 3 0.53 5.11 11.91
C THR A 3 -0.65 5.13 10.93
N GLY A 4 -1.88 5.08 11.42
CA GLY A 4 -3.06 5.15 10.55
C GLY A 4 -3.47 6.56 10.13
N ALA A 5 -2.99 7.60 10.80
CA ALA A 5 -3.34 8.98 10.46
C ALA A 5 -2.63 9.47 9.17
N VAL A 6 -1.35 9.12 9.00
CA VAL A 6 -0.59 9.49 7.79
C VAL A 6 -1.25 8.93 6.51
N PRO A 7 -1.57 7.63 6.41
CA PRO A 7 -2.35 7.10 5.30
C PRO A 7 -3.67 7.84 5.03
N GLY A 8 -4.36 8.25 6.08
CA GLY A 8 -5.57 9.06 5.94
C GLY A 8 -5.32 10.41 5.27
N VAL A 9 -4.27 11.13 5.69
CA VAL A 9 -3.86 12.39 5.06
C VAL A 9 -3.47 12.17 3.60
N VAL A 10 -2.65 11.14 3.32
CA VAL A 10 -2.25 10.76 1.96
C VAL A 10 -3.48 10.53 1.09
N ALA A 11 -4.42 9.71 1.55
CA ALA A 11 -5.62 9.41 0.79
C ALA A 11 -6.46 10.65 0.49
N LYS A 12 -6.61 11.56 1.45
CA LYS A 12 -7.35 12.81 1.27
C LYS A 12 -6.82 13.67 0.12
N HIS A 13 -5.51 13.72 -0.06
CA HIS A 13 -4.87 14.61 -1.03
C HIS A 13 -4.54 13.94 -2.36
N LEU A 14 -4.41 12.62 -2.39
CA LEU A 14 -3.86 11.88 -3.53
C LEU A 14 -4.82 10.88 -4.17
N SER A 15 -5.89 10.46 -3.48
CA SER A 15 -6.84 9.53 -4.09
C SER A 15 -7.74 10.24 -5.14
N VAL A 16 -8.42 9.45 -5.94
CA VAL A 16 -9.52 9.94 -6.78
C VAL A 16 -10.56 10.64 -5.91
N LYS A 17 -11.26 11.63 -6.47
CA LYS A 17 -12.18 12.52 -5.73
C LYS A 17 -13.26 11.80 -4.91
N ASN A 18 -13.78 10.69 -5.41
CA ASN A 18 -14.84 9.90 -4.75
C ASN A 18 -14.49 8.41 -4.83
N PRO A 19 -13.51 7.92 -4.06
CA PRO A 19 -13.13 6.52 -4.09
C PRO A 19 -14.30 5.64 -3.63
N LYS A 20 -14.54 4.55 -4.36
CA LYS A 20 -15.62 3.60 -4.10
C LYS A 20 -15.11 2.30 -3.50
N VAL A 21 -13.97 1.83 -3.96
CA VAL A 21 -13.41 0.53 -3.62
C VAL A 21 -12.11 0.71 -2.81
N LEU A 22 -12.15 0.31 -1.56
CA LEU A 22 -10.98 0.26 -0.67
C LEU A 22 -10.53 -1.19 -0.50
N THR A 23 -9.26 -1.45 -0.70
CA THR A 23 -8.63 -2.75 -0.42
C THR A 23 -7.73 -2.67 0.79
N LEU A 24 -7.87 -3.64 1.69
CA LEU A 24 -7.01 -3.82 2.87
C LEU A 24 -6.17 -5.10 2.70
N LEU A 25 -4.88 -4.95 2.37
CA LEU A 25 -3.92 -6.05 2.39
C LEU A 25 -3.29 -6.12 3.79
N GLY A 26 -3.51 -7.23 4.48
CA GLY A 26 -3.14 -7.40 5.90
C GLY A 26 -4.15 -6.74 6.85
N PRO A 27 -5.24 -7.44 7.25
CA PRO A 27 -6.32 -6.89 8.08
C PRO A 27 -5.94 -6.83 9.58
N GLY A 28 -4.75 -6.33 9.87
CA GLY A 28 -4.23 -6.15 11.23
C GLY A 28 -4.60 -4.81 11.86
N VAL A 29 -3.99 -4.53 13.03
CA VAL A 29 -4.22 -3.31 13.82
C VAL A 29 -3.88 -2.04 13.04
N VAL A 30 -2.82 -2.05 12.23
CA VAL A 30 -2.42 -0.88 11.41
C VAL A 30 -3.52 -0.56 10.41
N ASN A 31 -3.93 -1.53 9.59
CA ASN A 31 -5.01 -1.32 8.61
C ASN A 31 -6.36 -1.00 9.25
N LYS A 32 -6.62 -1.45 10.48
CA LYS A 32 -7.81 -1.04 11.22
C LYS A 32 -7.80 0.46 11.53
N THR A 33 -6.65 1.01 11.89
CA THR A 33 -6.51 2.47 12.13
C THR A 33 -6.50 3.28 10.83
N CYS A 34 -5.91 2.74 9.75
CA CYS A 34 -5.97 3.34 8.41
C CYS A 34 -7.43 3.40 7.93
N LEU A 35 -8.17 2.30 8.02
CA LEU A 35 -9.60 2.23 7.69
C LEU A 35 -10.41 3.31 8.42
N MET A 36 -10.20 3.48 9.73
CA MET A 36 -10.89 4.52 10.50
C MET A 36 -10.60 5.92 9.94
N ALA A 37 -9.37 6.19 9.51
CA ALA A 37 -8.99 7.46 8.92
C ALA A 37 -9.60 7.65 7.51
N TYR A 38 -9.65 6.62 6.68
CA TYR A 38 -10.29 6.68 5.36
C TYR A 38 -11.80 6.91 5.49
N MET A 39 -12.47 6.13 6.32
CA MET A 39 -13.93 6.24 6.53
C MET A 39 -14.36 7.54 7.21
N SER A 40 -13.44 8.27 7.85
CA SER A 40 -13.74 9.60 8.38
C SER A 40 -13.68 10.70 7.32
N GLN A 41 -13.17 10.40 6.12
CA GLN A 41 -12.95 11.36 5.05
C GLN A 41 -13.76 11.09 3.79
N PHE A 42 -14.14 9.82 3.56
CA PHE A 42 -14.80 9.39 2.34
C PHE A 42 -16.11 8.68 2.63
N ASP A 43 -17.21 9.41 2.52
CA ASP A 43 -18.56 8.81 2.56
C ASP A 43 -18.86 8.00 1.29
N SER A 44 -18.02 8.12 0.26
CA SER A 44 -18.20 7.48 -1.03
C SER A 44 -17.78 6.01 -1.07
N ILE A 45 -16.98 5.54 -0.08
CA ILE A 45 -16.52 4.16 -0.04
C ILE A 45 -17.71 3.26 0.34
N ASP A 46 -18.14 2.44 -0.61
CA ASP A 46 -19.24 1.49 -0.46
C ASP A 46 -18.80 0.03 -0.53
N THR A 47 -17.59 -0.23 -0.99
CA THR A 47 -17.01 -1.56 -1.16
C THR A 47 -15.66 -1.67 -0.45
N ILE A 48 -15.51 -2.64 0.44
CA ILE A 48 -14.24 -2.93 1.10
C ILE A 48 -13.84 -4.38 0.84
N LYS A 49 -12.66 -4.55 0.23
CA LYS A 49 -12.03 -5.83 0.00
C LYS A 49 -10.96 -6.11 1.06
N ILE A 50 -10.96 -7.30 1.61
CA ILE A 50 -10.07 -7.69 2.72
C ILE A 50 -9.27 -8.91 2.32
N LYS A 51 -7.95 -8.80 2.31
CA LYS A 51 -7.03 -9.91 2.06
C LYS A 51 -6.18 -10.18 3.30
N GLY A 52 -6.49 -11.28 3.96
CA GLY A 52 -5.66 -11.84 5.03
C GLY A 52 -4.73 -12.95 4.50
N SER A 53 -4.21 -13.79 5.38
CA SER A 53 -3.46 -15.00 4.97
C SER A 53 -4.31 -15.98 4.15
N SER A 54 -5.63 -15.93 4.36
CA SER A 54 -6.67 -16.56 3.54
C SER A 54 -7.99 -15.82 3.72
N ALA A 55 -8.97 -16.05 2.83
CA ALA A 55 -10.33 -15.50 2.99
C ALA A 55 -11.00 -15.95 4.31
N ALA A 56 -10.61 -17.11 4.83
CA ALA A 56 -11.14 -17.67 6.08
C ALA A 56 -10.34 -17.26 7.33
N SER A 57 -9.28 -16.43 7.21
CA SER A 57 -8.43 -16.07 8.36
C SER A 57 -9.22 -15.36 9.47
N ALA A 58 -8.85 -15.62 10.71
CA ALA A 58 -9.53 -15.02 11.87
C ALA A 58 -9.47 -13.49 11.84
N THR A 59 -8.32 -12.92 11.46
CA THR A 59 -8.12 -11.48 11.36
C THR A 59 -8.98 -10.84 10.25
N ALA A 60 -9.17 -11.51 9.11
CA ALA A 60 -10.05 -11.02 8.05
C ALA A 60 -11.52 -11.01 8.50
N LYS A 61 -11.97 -12.06 9.19
CA LYS A 61 -13.33 -12.15 9.76
C LYS A 61 -13.56 -11.13 10.88
N GLU A 62 -12.55 -10.87 11.68
CA GLU A 62 -12.62 -9.82 12.71
C GLU A 62 -12.75 -8.43 12.09
N MET A 63 -11.98 -8.14 11.04
CA MET A 63 -12.07 -6.89 10.30
C MET A 63 -13.45 -6.74 9.64
N GLU A 64 -13.96 -7.80 9.00
CA GLU A 64 -15.31 -7.81 8.42
C GLU A 64 -16.38 -7.46 9.45
N ARG A 65 -16.34 -8.09 10.63
CA ARG A 65 -17.26 -7.80 11.73
C ARG A 65 -17.16 -6.36 12.18
N PHE A 66 -15.95 -5.86 12.37
CA PHE A 66 -15.72 -4.47 12.76
C PHE A 66 -16.30 -3.48 11.74
N ILE A 67 -16.15 -3.76 10.44
CA ILE A 67 -16.71 -2.91 9.38
C ILE A 67 -18.25 -2.93 9.43
N LYS A 68 -18.86 -4.10 9.52
CA LYS A 68 -20.32 -4.25 9.60
C LYS A 68 -20.93 -3.50 10.78
N GLU A 69 -20.25 -3.55 11.93
CA GLU A 69 -20.74 -2.89 13.16
C GLU A 69 -20.57 -1.36 13.10
N LYS A 70 -19.46 -0.89 12.55
CA LYS A 70 -19.07 0.52 12.64
C LYS A 70 -19.44 1.35 11.42
N TYR A 71 -19.54 0.75 10.25
CA TYR A 71 -19.73 1.43 8.97
C TYR A 71 -20.90 0.82 8.18
N PRO A 72 -22.15 1.02 8.63
CA PRO A 72 -23.32 0.43 7.98
C PRO A 72 -23.56 0.94 6.55
N GLN A 73 -22.91 2.04 6.15
CA GLN A 73 -22.94 2.56 4.78
C GLN A 73 -22.12 1.72 3.79
N VAL A 74 -21.25 0.85 4.27
CA VAL A 74 -20.48 -0.07 3.40
C VAL A 74 -21.40 -1.20 2.95
N SER A 75 -21.76 -1.20 1.67
CA SER A 75 -22.73 -2.14 1.10
C SER A 75 -22.11 -3.50 0.77
N HIS A 76 -20.81 -3.51 0.43
CA HIS A 76 -20.13 -4.71 -0.02
C HIS A 76 -18.81 -4.93 0.75
N ILE A 77 -18.71 -6.08 1.43
CA ILE A 77 -17.48 -6.51 2.09
C ILE A 77 -17.09 -7.85 1.49
N VAL A 78 -15.89 -7.92 0.91
CA VAL A 78 -15.40 -9.09 0.19
C VAL A 78 -14.15 -9.64 0.89
N LEU A 79 -14.21 -10.89 1.33
CA LEU A 79 -13.03 -11.60 1.85
C LEU A 79 -12.33 -12.30 0.69
N CYS A 80 -11.19 -11.74 0.27
CA CYS A 80 -10.46 -12.16 -0.92
C CYS A 80 -9.53 -13.35 -0.64
N GLY A 81 -9.51 -14.31 -1.55
CA GLY A 81 -8.63 -15.47 -1.51
C GLY A 81 -7.24 -15.18 -2.07
N THR A 82 -7.13 -14.31 -3.07
CA THR A 82 -5.89 -13.94 -3.77
C THR A 82 -5.63 -12.45 -3.72
N ASP A 83 -4.37 -12.05 -3.97
CA ASP A 83 -3.99 -10.63 -4.08
C ASP A 83 -4.63 -10.00 -5.33
N GLU A 84 -4.74 -10.72 -6.44
CA GLU A 84 -5.42 -10.26 -7.65
C GLU A 84 -6.88 -9.88 -7.39
N GLU A 85 -7.63 -10.78 -6.75
CA GLU A 85 -9.03 -10.52 -6.39
C GLU A 85 -9.16 -9.28 -5.50
N ALA A 86 -8.21 -9.10 -4.58
CA ALA A 86 -8.22 -7.98 -3.66
C ALA A 86 -7.94 -6.64 -4.35
N VAL A 87 -6.92 -6.57 -5.22
CA VAL A 87 -6.46 -5.29 -5.78
C VAL A 87 -7.20 -4.86 -7.05
N LYS A 88 -7.83 -5.81 -7.75
CA LYS A 88 -8.58 -5.51 -8.97
C LYS A 88 -9.68 -4.49 -8.69
N ASP A 89 -9.78 -3.48 -9.55
CA ASP A 89 -10.76 -2.38 -9.49
C ASP A 89 -10.68 -1.48 -8.23
N ALA A 90 -9.65 -1.63 -7.39
CA ALA A 90 -9.49 -0.78 -6.21
C ALA A 90 -9.17 0.67 -6.56
N ASP A 91 -9.78 1.62 -5.84
CA ASP A 91 -9.42 3.04 -5.87
C ASP A 91 -8.28 3.35 -4.90
N ILE A 92 -8.31 2.68 -3.75
CA ILE A 92 -7.28 2.78 -2.71
C ILE A 92 -6.88 1.36 -2.29
N ILE A 93 -5.58 1.08 -2.31
CA ILE A 93 -4.99 -0.13 -1.74
C ILE A 93 -4.18 0.30 -0.51
N SER A 94 -4.61 -0.15 0.65
CA SER A 94 -3.90 0.05 1.93
C SER A 94 -3.21 -1.25 2.31
N GLU A 95 -1.89 -1.26 2.22
CA GLU A 95 -1.07 -2.41 2.55
C GLU A 95 -0.43 -2.22 3.94
N ALA A 96 -0.61 -3.18 4.82
CA ALA A 96 0.02 -3.27 6.14
C ALA A 96 0.14 -4.74 6.57
N THR A 97 0.77 -5.54 5.70
CA THR A 97 1.03 -6.94 6.00
C THR A 97 2.20 -7.08 6.98
N SER A 98 2.08 -8.06 7.86
CA SER A 98 3.16 -8.48 8.75
C SER A 98 3.44 -9.95 8.47
N VAL A 99 4.35 -10.19 7.54
CA VAL A 99 4.69 -11.53 7.05
C VAL A 99 6.19 -11.78 7.15
N GLU A 100 6.57 -13.04 7.04
CA GLU A 100 7.98 -13.42 6.94
C GLU A 100 8.63 -12.76 5.72
N LYS A 101 9.91 -12.50 5.84
CA LYS A 101 10.73 -11.90 4.79
C LYS A 101 10.53 -12.61 3.44
N ARG A 102 10.30 -11.82 2.40
CA ARG A 102 10.03 -12.27 1.02
C ARG A 102 8.76 -13.12 0.82
N ARG A 103 7.82 -13.06 1.76
CA ARG A 103 6.46 -13.63 1.64
C ARG A 103 5.37 -12.57 1.59
N TRP A 104 5.77 -11.31 1.39
CA TRP A 104 4.85 -10.18 1.24
C TRP A 104 4.10 -10.24 -0.09
N PRO A 105 3.01 -9.48 -0.23
CA PRO A 105 2.27 -9.37 -1.48
C PRO A 105 3.16 -8.86 -2.61
N VAL A 106 3.04 -9.49 -3.78
CA VAL A 106 3.70 -9.05 -5.02
C VAL A 106 2.60 -8.68 -6.01
N LEU A 107 2.42 -7.39 -6.26
CA LEU A 107 1.38 -6.90 -7.13
C LEU A 107 1.82 -6.91 -8.59
N LYS A 108 0.91 -7.30 -9.49
CA LYS A 108 1.14 -7.24 -10.93
C LYS A 108 0.50 -5.98 -11.53
N PRO A 109 1.16 -5.32 -12.49
CA PRO A 109 0.64 -4.12 -13.13
C PRO A 109 -0.77 -4.29 -13.69
N GLU A 110 -1.05 -5.41 -14.34
CA GLU A 110 -2.34 -5.71 -14.96
C GLU A 110 -3.51 -5.87 -13.98
N TRP A 111 -3.24 -5.96 -12.68
CA TRP A 111 -4.28 -5.99 -11.63
C TRP A 111 -4.68 -4.60 -11.17
N ILE A 112 -3.83 -3.59 -11.43
CA ILE A 112 -3.95 -2.24 -10.88
C ILE A 112 -4.60 -1.33 -11.91
N LYS A 113 -5.73 -0.73 -11.57
CA LYS A 113 -6.36 0.23 -12.48
C LYS A 113 -5.64 1.59 -12.46
N PRO A 114 -5.63 2.32 -13.58
CA PRO A 114 -5.09 3.67 -13.63
C PRO A 114 -5.75 4.58 -12.58
N GLY A 115 -4.93 5.38 -11.90
CA GLY A 115 -5.38 6.30 -10.85
C GLY A 115 -5.61 5.65 -9.48
N CYS A 116 -5.33 4.36 -9.33
CA CYS A 116 -5.34 3.71 -8.02
C CYS A 116 -4.24 4.29 -7.11
N LEU A 117 -4.62 4.63 -5.89
CA LEU A 117 -3.67 5.03 -4.85
C LEU A 117 -3.23 3.81 -4.05
N ILE A 118 -1.92 3.55 -4.03
CA ILE A 118 -1.33 2.46 -3.22
C ILE A 118 -0.57 3.08 -2.05
N ILE A 119 -0.93 2.69 -0.83
CA ILE A 119 -0.28 3.15 0.40
C ILE A 119 0.28 1.92 1.11
N SER A 120 1.60 1.82 1.19
CA SER A 120 2.28 0.76 1.91
C SER A 120 2.75 1.26 3.28
N SER A 121 2.27 0.61 4.32
CA SER A 121 2.70 0.79 5.72
C SER A 121 3.35 -0.48 6.29
N GLY A 122 3.48 -1.49 5.47
CA GLY A 122 4.11 -2.77 5.76
C GLY A 122 5.18 -3.10 4.71
N THR A 123 5.09 -4.28 4.13
CA THR A 123 6.02 -4.73 3.10
C THR A 123 5.27 -5.32 1.90
N MET A 124 5.63 -4.86 0.70
CA MET A 124 5.08 -5.32 -0.56
C MET A 124 6.09 -5.18 -1.70
N ASP A 125 5.80 -5.76 -2.82
CA ASP A 125 6.61 -5.65 -4.04
C ASP A 125 5.72 -5.55 -5.28
N PHE A 126 6.36 -5.29 -6.42
CA PHE A 126 5.74 -5.36 -7.74
C PHE A 126 6.47 -6.41 -8.58
N SER A 127 5.72 -7.13 -9.38
CA SER A 127 6.31 -8.15 -10.28
C SER A 127 7.11 -7.55 -11.43
N ASP A 128 6.89 -6.28 -11.73
CA ASP A 128 7.53 -5.54 -12.81
C ASP A 128 8.18 -4.25 -12.27
N TYR A 129 9.49 -4.20 -12.32
CA TYR A 129 10.25 -3.04 -11.89
C TYR A 129 10.14 -1.87 -12.87
N ASP A 130 10.02 -2.15 -14.15
CA ASP A 130 9.83 -1.13 -15.19
C ASP A 130 8.52 -0.37 -15.03
N PHE A 131 7.47 -1.05 -14.55
CA PHE A 131 6.20 -0.42 -14.16
C PHE A 131 6.40 0.62 -13.06
N MET A 132 7.21 0.29 -12.04
CA MET A 132 7.51 1.25 -10.97
C MET A 132 8.27 2.47 -11.50
N VAL A 133 9.18 2.28 -12.47
CA VAL A 133 9.94 3.37 -13.09
C VAL A 133 9.04 4.29 -13.90
N LYS A 134 8.17 3.74 -14.76
CA LYS A 134 7.47 4.48 -15.84
C LYS A 134 6.06 4.94 -15.47
N ASP A 135 5.31 4.11 -14.72
CA ASP A 135 3.85 4.26 -14.60
C ASP A 135 3.38 4.67 -13.20
N ILE A 136 4.26 4.62 -12.19
CA ILE A 136 3.93 5.00 -10.82
C ILE A 136 4.44 6.42 -10.52
N ARG A 137 3.56 7.29 -10.01
CA ARG A 137 3.98 8.50 -9.31
C ARG A 137 4.57 8.11 -7.95
N LYS A 138 5.83 8.45 -7.73
CA LYS A 138 6.61 8.05 -6.57
C LYS A 138 6.51 9.08 -5.46
N ILE A 139 5.94 8.68 -4.32
CA ILE A 139 5.76 9.55 -3.17
C ILE A 139 6.26 8.83 -1.92
N VAL A 140 7.02 9.53 -1.12
CA VAL A 140 7.55 9.04 0.16
C VAL A 140 7.19 10.00 1.29
N ASP A 141 7.17 9.52 2.50
CA ASP A 141 7.01 10.38 3.69
C ASP A 141 8.29 11.13 4.05
N ASN A 142 9.45 10.48 3.93
CA ASN A 142 10.76 11.06 4.22
C ASN A 142 11.85 10.34 3.40
N TYR A 143 12.39 10.98 2.37
CA TYR A 143 13.38 10.36 1.50
C TYR A 143 14.71 10.04 2.20
N PRO A 144 15.31 10.94 3.01
CA PRO A 144 16.55 10.63 3.74
C PRO A 144 16.45 9.40 4.66
N MET A 145 15.28 9.14 5.23
CA MET A 145 15.07 7.93 6.04
C MET A 145 15.27 6.64 5.21
N TYR A 146 14.88 6.63 3.94
CA TYR A 146 15.08 5.47 3.08
C TYR A 146 16.52 5.31 2.61
N GLU A 147 17.27 6.41 2.49
CA GLU A 147 18.73 6.36 2.29
C GLU A 147 19.41 5.66 3.48
N GLU A 148 19.07 6.03 4.72
CA GLU A 148 19.56 5.35 5.93
C GLU A 148 19.10 3.88 5.99
N TYR A 149 17.88 3.56 5.54
CA TYR A 149 17.38 2.19 5.52
C TYR A 149 18.15 1.29 4.56
N ILE A 150 18.64 1.81 3.45
CA ILE A 150 19.50 1.05 2.52
C ILE A 150 20.78 0.60 3.23
N GLU A 151 21.43 1.47 3.99
CA GLU A 151 22.64 1.12 4.74
C GLU A 151 22.42 -0.03 5.73
N ILE A 152 21.21 -0.15 6.27
CA ILE A 152 20.87 -1.13 7.33
C ILE A 152 20.25 -2.42 6.76
N TYR A 153 19.41 -2.31 5.75
CA TYR A 153 18.51 -3.39 5.31
C TYR A 153 18.77 -3.89 3.89
N GLU A 154 19.70 -3.27 3.14
CA GLU A 154 20.03 -3.75 1.81
C GLU A 154 20.71 -5.12 1.87
N GLU A 155 20.28 -6.02 1.03
CA GLU A 155 20.84 -7.37 0.92
C GLU A 155 21.14 -7.72 -0.52
N TRP A 156 22.16 -8.53 -0.70
CA TRP A 156 22.63 -9.00 -1.98
C TRP A 156 22.67 -10.54 -1.99
N ASP A 157 22.40 -11.15 -3.12
CA ASP A 157 22.58 -12.59 -3.28
C ASP A 157 24.08 -12.93 -3.55
N GLU A 158 24.36 -14.23 -3.63
CA GLU A 158 25.70 -14.76 -3.88
C GLU A 158 26.30 -14.33 -5.24
N ASN A 159 25.48 -13.87 -6.17
CA ASN A 159 25.87 -13.39 -7.49
C ASN A 159 25.99 -11.87 -7.56
N GLY A 160 25.86 -11.18 -6.44
CA GLY A 160 25.91 -9.71 -6.37
C GLY A 160 24.67 -9.03 -6.93
N LYS A 161 23.50 -9.70 -6.93
CA LYS A 161 22.21 -9.10 -7.28
C LYS A 161 21.54 -8.58 -6.03
N ARG A 162 21.10 -7.32 -6.07
CA ARG A 162 20.32 -6.70 -4.99
C ARG A 162 19.00 -7.46 -4.78
N LEU A 163 18.74 -7.84 -3.55
CA LEU A 163 17.52 -8.53 -3.16
C LEU A 163 16.42 -7.54 -2.79
N SER A 164 15.17 -7.92 -3.04
CA SER A 164 14.02 -7.11 -2.66
C SER A 164 13.93 -6.94 -1.13
N SER A 165 13.72 -5.71 -0.68
CA SER A 165 13.49 -5.36 0.72
C SER A 165 12.00 -5.41 1.11
N GLY A 166 11.09 -5.38 0.13
CA GLY A 166 9.67 -5.21 0.36
C GLY A 166 9.26 -3.78 0.75
N ILE A 167 10.16 -2.82 0.69
CA ILE A 167 9.94 -1.43 1.12
C ILE A 167 10.01 -0.52 -0.11
N PRO A 168 8.86 -0.04 -0.65
CA PRO A 168 8.85 0.76 -1.89
C PRO A 168 9.72 2.01 -1.85
N GLY A 169 9.82 2.69 -0.70
CA GLY A 169 10.70 3.86 -0.56
C GLY A 169 12.18 3.56 -0.82
N MET A 170 12.68 2.40 -0.39
CA MET A 170 14.04 1.96 -0.70
C MET A 170 14.21 1.68 -2.20
N TYR A 171 13.17 1.18 -2.87
CA TYR A 171 13.24 0.98 -4.33
C TYR A 171 13.40 2.29 -5.08
N TYR A 172 12.73 3.36 -4.63
CA TYR A 172 12.87 4.67 -5.27
C TYR A 172 14.28 5.26 -5.08
N VAL A 173 14.87 5.10 -3.91
CA VAL A 173 16.28 5.48 -3.69
C VAL A 173 17.19 4.68 -4.63
N ASN A 174 17.04 3.35 -4.66
CA ASN A 174 17.82 2.49 -5.56
C ASN A 174 17.63 2.86 -7.05
N MET A 175 16.45 3.29 -7.46
CA MET A 175 16.21 3.74 -8.84
C MET A 175 16.96 5.03 -9.16
N VAL A 176 17.10 5.93 -8.21
CA VAL A 176 17.88 7.16 -8.35
C VAL A 176 19.37 6.81 -8.43
N ASP A 177 19.87 5.98 -7.53
CA ASP A 177 21.27 5.56 -7.49
C ASP A 177 21.69 4.78 -8.75
N ASP A 178 20.80 3.96 -9.27
CA ASP A 178 20.99 3.22 -10.53
C ASP A 178 20.83 4.09 -11.79
N GLY A 179 20.51 5.39 -11.63
CA GLY A 179 20.29 6.33 -12.75
C GLY A 179 19.07 6.03 -13.61
N LYS A 180 18.08 5.33 -13.07
CA LYS A 180 16.83 4.97 -13.79
C LYS A 180 15.77 6.07 -13.73
N ILE A 181 15.82 6.88 -12.69
CA ILE A 181 14.98 8.07 -12.50
C ILE A 181 15.83 9.19 -11.88
N GLU A 182 15.36 10.41 -12.02
CA GLU A 182 15.94 11.55 -11.31
C GLU A 182 15.38 11.67 -9.88
N ARG A 183 16.17 12.20 -8.94
CA ARG A 183 15.69 12.46 -7.56
C ARG A 183 14.42 13.33 -7.53
N SER A 184 14.31 14.27 -8.47
CA SER A 184 13.15 15.16 -8.62
C SER A 184 11.84 14.45 -9.01
N GLU A 185 11.92 13.19 -9.45
CA GLU A 185 10.73 12.37 -9.74
C GLU A 185 10.15 11.71 -8.49
N VAL A 186 10.87 11.74 -7.35
CA VAL A 186 10.39 11.25 -6.07
C VAL A 186 9.98 12.43 -5.20
N THR A 187 8.68 12.58 -4.99
CA THR A 187 8.10 13.67 -4.20
C THR A 187 8.01 13.29 -2.72
N GLU A 188 8.38 14.18 -1.83
CA GLU A 188 8.10 13.99 -0.40
C GLU A 188 6.70 14.47 -0.05
N LEU A 189 6.04 13.78 0.88
CA LEU A 189 4.66 14.09 1.26
C LEU A 189 4.51 15.54 1.73
N GLY A 190 5.51 16.07 2.42
CA GLY A 190 5.53 17.47 2.86
C GLY A 190 5.42 18.47 1.72
N GLU A 191 5.97 18.18 0.54
CA GLU A 191 5.91 19.05 -0.64
C GLU A 191 4.51 19.12 -1.26
N ILE A 192 3.69 18.09 -1.03
CA ILE A 192 2.31 18.00 -1.55
C ILE A 192 1.33 18.75 -0.65
N LEU A 193 1.66 18.86 0.65
CA LEU A 193 0.79 19.44 1.67
C LEU A 193 0.98 20.94 1.86
N LEU A 194 1.99 21.53 1.23
CA LEU A 194 2.27 22.97 1.24
C LEU A 194 1.59 23.67 0.08
#